data_11c390942d2df3910d1e476a619a1b70
#
_entry.id   11c390942d2df3910d1e476a619a1b70
#
_cell.length_a   1.000
_cell.length_b   1.000
_cell.length_c   1.000
_cell.angle_alpha   90.00
_cell.angle_beta   90.00
_cell.angle_gamma   90.00
#
_symmetry.space_group_name_H-M   'P 1'
#
loop_
_entity.id
_entity.type
_entity.pdbx_description
1 polymer ?
#
loop_
_entity_poly.entity_id
_entity_poly.type
_entity_poly.pdbx_seq_one_letter_code
_entity_poly.pdbx_strand_id
1 'polypeptide(L)'
;MVEEIFTDLASLAEKRSITLEAEGDAALTGSDALIYRMLFNLTENAVKYNRLGGSVRVELAQGQEKCIIRVSDTGCGIPDEYQRSIFHPFFRVDKSRSREYGGAGLGLSLVWEIANLHGGSVWVEESSDKGTTIAVELPAGAENDSPGADTP
;
A
#
# COMPACT_ATOMS: atom_id res chain seq x y z
N MET A 1 -6.34 1.96 -12.29
CA MET A 1 -6.08 2.66 -11.02
C MET A 1 -4.61 2.73 -10.65
N VAL A 2 -3.89 1.62 -10.69
CA VAL A 2 -2.47 1.65 -10.37
C VAL A 2 -1.70 2.55 -11.33
N GLU A 3 -2.06 2.54 -12.59
CA GLU A 3 -1.40 3.40 -13.57
C GLU A 3 -1.57 4.87 -13.26
N GLU A 4 -2.72 5.25 -12.77
CA GLU A 4 -2.96 6.64 -12.37
C GLU A 4 -2.08 7.02 -11.17
N ILE A 5 -1.98 6.11 -10.24
CA ILE A 5 -1.15 6.33 -9.07
C ILE A 5 0.30 6.51 -9.47
N PHE A 6 0.78 5.66 -10.36
CA PHE A 6 2.16 5.75 -10.84
C PHE A 6 2.38 7.08 -11.58
N THR A 7 1.40 7.52 -12.35
CA THR A 7 1.51 8.80 -13.04
C THR A 7 1.60 9.94 -12.03
N ASP A 8 0.75 9.88 -11.01
CA ASP A 8 0.74 10.94 -9.98
C ASP A 8 2.00 10.94 -9.14
N LEU A 9 2.67 9.81 -9.01
CA LEU A 9 3.89 9.72 -8.24
C LEU A 9 5.16 9.77 -9.08
N ALA A 10 5.03 9.90 -10.38
CA ALA A 10 6.18 9.84 -11.28
C ALA A 10 7.26 10.87 -10.93
N SER A 11 6.85 12.08 -10.61
CA SER A 11 7.79 13.15 -10.29
C SER A 11 8.59 12.84 -9.03
N LEU A 12 7.91 12.35 -8.00
CA LEU A 12 8.57 11.98 -6.76
C LEU A 12 9.50 10.79 -6.97
N ALA A 13 9.04 9.79 -7.71
CA ALA A 13 9.85 8.63 -8.00
C ALA A 13 11.09 9.00 -8.81
N GLU A 14 10.93 9.90 -9.77
CA GLU A 14 12.05 10.34 -10.58
C GLU A 14 13.12 11.03 -9.75
N LYS A 15 12.69 11.89 -8.82
CA LYS A 15 13.63 12.58 -7.95
C LYS A 15 14.46 11.64 -7.12
N ARG A 16 13.93 10.50 -6.80
CA ARG A 16 14.62 9.51 -5.97
C ARG A 16 15.13 8.34 -6.77
N SER A 17 14.99 8.40 -8.08
CA SER A 17 15.41 7.33 -8.99
C SER A 17 14.77 5.99 -8.65
N ILE A 18 13.50 6.03 -8.29
CA ILE A 18 12.75 4.84 -7.93
C ILE A 18 12.03 4.28 -9.14
N THR A 19 12.16 2.99 -9.36
CA THR A 19 11.45 2.30 -10.43
C THR A 19 10.10 1.82 -9.90
N LEU A 20 9.04 2.09 -10.65
CA LEU A 20 7.69 1.66 -10.25
C LEU A 20 7.27 0.51 -11.16
N GLU A 21 6.83 -0.60 -10.57
CA GLU A 21 6.42 -1.78 -11.31
C GLU A 21 5.06 -2.26 -10.80
N ALA A 22 4.23 -2.74 -11.71
CA ALA A 22 2.94 -3.28 -11.35
C ALA A 22 2.78 -4.66 -11.98
N GLU A 23 2.10 -5.55 -11.25
CA GLU A 23 1.88 -6.90 -11.74
C GLU A 23 0.50 -7.37 -11.32
N GLY A 24 -0.19 -8.07 -12.21
CA GLY A 24 -1.48 -8.66 -11.90
C GLY A 24 -2.63 -7.71 -12.06
N ASP A 25 -3.80 -8.23 -11.81
CA ASP A 25 -5.05 -7.51 -11.95
C ASP A 25 -6.00 -8.02 -10.89
N ALA A 26 -6.89 -7.16 -10.46
CA ALA A 26 -7.90 -7.56 -9.50
C ALA A 26 -9.10 -6.64 -9.60
N ALA A 27 -10.25 -7.19 -9.33
CA ALA A 27 -11.48 -6.41 -9.25
C ALA A 27 -11.85 -6.31 -7.78
N LEU A 28 -12.14 -5.10 -7.34
CA LEU A 28 -12.42 -4.81 -5.95
C LEU A 28 -13.82 -4.24 -5.81
N THR A 29 -14.44 -4.54 -4.70
CA THR A 29 -15.73 -3.95 -4.36
C THR A 29 -15.48 -2.82 -3.38
N GLY A 30 -16.01 -1.65 -3.68
CA GLY A 30 -15.89 -0.54 -2.76
C GLY A 30 -15.83 0.80 -3.45
N SER A 31 -15.42 1.80 -2.70
CA SER A 31 -15.33 3.15 -3.20
C SER A 31 -14.05 3.34 -4.00
N ASP A 32 -14.19 3.68 -5.26
CA ASP A 32 -13.02 3.96 -6.11
C ASP A 32 -12.14 5.03 -5.48
N ALA A 33 -12.76 6.07 -4.96
CA ALA A 33 -12.00 7.19 -4.39
C ALA A 33 -11.21 6.77 -3.15
N LEU A 34 -11.83 5.98 -2.28
CA LEU A 34 -11.15 5.56 -1.07
C LEU A 34 -10.07 4.53 -1.35
N ILE A 35 -10.35 3.60 -2.26
CA ILE A 35 -9.36 2.60 -2.62
C ILE A 35 -8.17 3.26 -3.31
N TYR A 36 -8.42 4.24 -4.17
CA TYR A 36 -7.35 5.01 -4.78
C TYR A 36 -6.48 5.65 -3.70
N ARG A 37 -7.13 6.30 -2.73
CA ARG A 37 -6.41 6.99 -1.67
C ARG A 37 -5.56 6.04 -0.85
N MET A 38 -6.11 4.88 -0.54
CA MET A 38 -5.39 3.87 0.21
C MET A 38 -4.15 3.40 -0.54
N LEU A 39 -4.33 3.06 -1.80
CA LEU A 39 -3.22 2.59 -2.63
C LEU A 39 -2.21 3.68 -2.90
N PHE A 40 -2.68 4.90 -3.08
CA PHE A 40 -1.79 6.04 -3.27
C PHE A 40 -0.91 6.21 -2.03
N ASN A 41 -1.51 6.19 -0.85
CA ASN A 41 -0.74 6.37 0.38
C ASN A 41 0.29 5.27 0.57
N LEU A 42 -0.09 4.03 0.30
CA LEU A 42 0.86 2.92 0.41
C LEU A 42 2.02 3.07 -0.56
N THR A 43 1.70 3.42 -1.80
CA THR A 43 2.72 3.55 -2.83
C THR A 43 3.60 4.76 -2.57
N GLU A 44 3.00 5.85 -2.15
CA GLU A 44 3.76 7.06 -1.82
C GLU A 44 4.75 6.79 -0.70
N ASN A 45 4.31 6.09 0.35
CA ASN A 45 5.21 5.73 1.43
C ASN A 45 6.35 4.84 0.93
N ALA A 46 6.03 3.91 0.04
CA ALA A 46 7.04 3.02 -0.50
C ALA A 46 8.10 3.78 -1.30
N VAL A 47 7.72 4.89 -1.93
CA VAL A 47 8.67 5.74 -2.63
C VAL A 47 9.45 6.60 -1.66
N LYS A 48 8.76 7.23 -0.72
CA LYS A 48 9.39 8.17 0.20
C LYS A 48 10.41 7.54 1.13
N TYR A 49 10.13 6.34 1.60
CA TYR A 49 11.00 5.69 2.58
C TYR A 49 11.91 4.65 1.95
N ASN A 50 12.05 4.75 0.64
CA ASN A 50 12.93 3.87 -0.12
C ASN A 50 14.35 4.42 -0.16
N ARG A 51 15.26 3.59 -0.64
CA ARG A 51 16.63 4.06 -0.92
C ARG A 51 16.65 4.71 -2.29
N LEU A 52 17.59 5.60 -2.49
CA LEU A 52 17.81 6.16 -3.83
C LEU A 52 18.14 5.01 -4.79
N GLY A 53 17.50 5.02 -5.92
CA GLY A 53 17.74 3.98 -6.92
C GLY A 53 17.03 2.68 -6.67
N GLY A 54 16.14 2.64 -5.68
CA GLY A 54 15.40 1.42 -5.38
C GLY A 54 14.20 1.23 -6.27
N SER A 55 13.28 0.37 -5.82
CA SER A 55 12.08 0.08 -6.59
C SER A 55 10.88 -0.11 -5.69
N VAL A 56 9.71 0.05 -6.28
CA VAL A 56 8.43 -0.23 -5.65
C VAL A 56 7.65 -1.14 -6.59
N ARG A 57 7.09 -2.20 -6.04
CA ARG A 57 6.31 -3.14 -6.82
C ARG A 57 4.92 -3.26 -6.21
N VAL A 58 3.90 -3.11 -7.03
CA VAL A 58 2.52 -3.28 -6.63
C VAL A 58 1.99 -4.52 -7.31
N GLU A 59 1.58 -5.50 -6.51
CA GLU A 59 1.06 -6.75 -7.03
C GLU A 59 -0.40 -6.89 -6.65
N LEU A 60 -1.22 -7.30 -7.61
CA LEU A 60 -2.64 -7.53 -7.41
C LEU A 60 -2.93 -9.00 -7.67
N ALA A 61 -3.51 -9.67 -6.69
CA ALA A 61 -3.85 -11.08 -6.83
C ALA A 61 -5.33 -11.27 -6.53
N GLN A 62 -6.03 -11.85 -7.49
CA GLN A 62 -7.47 -12.06 -7.41
C GLN A 62 -7.77 -13.45 -6.87
N GLY A 63 -8.48 -13.51 -5.74
CA GLY A 63 -9.01 -14.77 -5.25
C GLY A 63 -10.50 -14.84 -5.52
N GLN A 64 -11.14 -15.89 -5.05
CA GLN A 64 -12.56 -16.05 -5.27
C GLN A 64 -13.38 -15.04 -4.46
N GLU A 65 -13.06 -14.91 -3.21
CA GLU A 65 -13.81 -14.02 -2.33
C GLU A 65 -13.03 -12.79 -1.91
N LYS A 66 -11.73 -12.83 -2.05
CA LYS A 66 -10.86 -11.75 -1.61
C LYS A 66 -9.78 -11.48 -2.61
N CYS A 67 -9.33 -10.25 -2.63
CA CYS A 67 -8.14 -9.89 -3.39
C CYS A 67 -7.06 -9.46 -2.42
N ILE A 68 -5.82 -9.69 -2.80
CA ILE A 68 -4.69 -9.26 -2.00
C ILE A 68 -3.87 -8.31 -2.84
N ILE A 69 -3.52 -7.18 -2.24
CA ILE A 69 -2.66 -6.19 -2.86
C ILE A 69 -1.40 -6.13 -2.04
N ARG A 70 -0.26 -6.28 -2.68
CA ARG A 70 1.03 -6.16 -1.99
C ARG A 70 1.80 -4.99 -2.56
N VAL A 71 2.26 -4.13 -1.67
CA VAL A 71 3.12 -3.02 -2.06
C VAL A 71 4.47 -3.27 -1.42
N SER A 72 5.45 -3.54 -2.25
CA SER A 72 6.79 -3.89 -1.79
C SER A 72 7.78 -2.81 -2.17
N ASP A 73 8.66 -2.48 -1.25
CA ASP A 73 9.72 -1.52 -1.52
C ASP A 73 11.07 -2.13 -1.15
N THR A 74 12.12 -1.45 -1.58
CA THR A 74 13.48 -1.87 -1.30
C THR A 74 14.14 -0.92 -0.31
N GLY A 75 13.35 -0.38 0.61
CA GLY A 75 13.83 0.58 1.58
C GLY A 75 14.52 -0.05 2.77
N CYS A 76 14.65 0.71 3.82
CA CYS A 76 15.40 0.29 5.01
C CYS A 76 14.62 -0.65 5.92
N GLY A 77 13.35 -0.88 5.65
CA GLY A 77 12.55 -1.73 6.49
C GLY A 77 11.94 -0.99 7.68
N ILE A 78 11.13 -1.68 8.42
CA ILE A 78 10.46 -1.15 9.61
C ILE A 78 10.85 -2.03 10.78
N PRO A 79 11.39 -1.44 11.86
CA PRO A 79 11.73 -2.25 13.03
C PRO A 79 10.54 -3.04 13.52
N ASP A 80 10.80 -4.27 13.98
CA ASP A 80 9.73 -5.17 14.44
C ASP A 80 8.82 -4.50 15.45
N GLU A 81 9.39 -3.71 16.33
CA GLU A 81 8.63 -3.07 17.40
C GLU A 81 7.61 -2.08 16.88
N TYR A 82 7.77 -1.60 15.65
CA TYR A 82 6.86 -0.61 15.08
C TYR A 82 5.88 -1.21 14.09
N GLN A 83 6.05 -2.44 13.66
CA GLN A 83 5.28 -2.98 12.54
C GLN A 83 3.77 -3.01 12.76
N ARG A 84 3.34 -3.14 13.99
CA ARG A 84 1.91 -3.07 14.28
C ARG A 84 1.46 -1.63 14.54
N SER A 85 2.36 -0.85 15.08
CA SER A 85 2.03 0.51 15.51
C SER A 85 1.90 1.50 14.37
N ILE A 86 2.52 1.22 13.23
CA ILE A 86 2.52 2.18 12.12
C ILE A 86 1.14 2.48 11.59
N PHE A 87 0.15 1.65 11.89
CA PHE A 87 -1.22 1.86 11.44
C PHE A 87 -2.07 2.63 12.45
N HIS A 88 -1.51 2.97 13.59
CA HIS A 88 -2.25 3.74 14.59
C HIS A 88 -2.24 5.22 14.27
N PRO A 89 -3.34 5.93 14.53
CA PRO A 89 -3.47 7.35 14.14
C PRO A 89 -2.42 8.27 14.70
N PHE A 90 -1.90 8.00 15.86
CA PHE A 90 -0.93 8.90 16.49
C PHE A 90 0.46 8.32 16.55
N PHE A 91 0.70 7.31 15.74
CA PHE A 91 2.02 6.71 15.71
C PHE A 91 3.06 7.71 15.22
N ARG A 92 4.20 7.71 15.88
CA ARG A 92 5.36 8.49 15.46
C ARG A 92 6.60 7.69 15.74
N VAL A 93 7.55 7.79 14.83
CA VAL A 93 8.88 7.25 15.07
C VAL A 93 9.60 8.26 15.97
N ASP A 94 10.61 7.80 16.71
CA ASP A 94 11.43 8.68 17.54
C ASP A 94 11.91 9.88 16.75
N LYS A 95 12.05 11.02 17.42
CA LYS A 95 12.50 12.24 16.76
C LYS A 95 13.80 12.05 15.99
N SER A 96 14.70 11.28 16.54
CA SER A 96 15.97 11.03 15.88
C SER A 96 15.81 10.22 14.62
N ARG A 97 14.73 9.46 14.51
CA ARG A 97 14.46 8.62 13.36
C ARG A 97 13.43 9.21 12.42
N SER A 98 12.68 10.21 12.86
CA SER A 98 11.64 10.77 12.02
C SER A 98 12.19 11.34 10.72
N ARG A 99 13.44 11.79 10.74
CA ARG A 99 14.07 12.27 9.51
C ARG A 99 14.32 11.15 8.52
N GLU A 100 14.68 9.98 9.03
CA GLU A 100 14.90 8.82 8.17
C GLU A 100 13.63 8.40 7.47
N TYR A 101 12.50 8.63 8.14
CA TYR A 101 11.20 8.23 7.59
C TYR A 101 10.43 9.41 7.03
N GLY A 102 11.08 10.54 6.87
CA GLY A 102 10.47 11.66 6.15
C GLY A 102 9.48 12.48 6.92
N GLY A 103 9.39 12.34 8.24
CA GLY A 103 8.53 13.22 8.97
C GLY A 103 7.82 12.60 10.15
N ALA A 104 6.62 13.05 10.38
CA ALA A 104 5.91 12.83 11.61
C ALA A 104 5.30 11.44 11.76
N GLY A 105 5.39 10.62 10.77
CA GLY A 105 4.83 9.28 10.82
C GLY A 105 4.71 8.77 9.41
N LEU A 106 4.19 7.56 9.25
CA LEU A 106 4.08 6.95 7.93
C LEU A 106 2.74 7.19 7.25
N GLY A 107 1.77 7.80 7.95
CA GLY A 107 0.48 8.11 7.36
C GLY A 107 -0.36 6.90 7.03
N LEU A 108 -0.14 5.79 7.71
CA LEU A 108 -0.82 4.55 7.37
C LEU A 108 -2.12 4.31 8.13
N SER A 109 -2.47 5.22 9.05
CA SER A 109 -3.74 5.06 9.77
C SER A 109 -4.92 5.18 8.82
N LEU A 110 -4.82 6.03 7.82
CA LEU A 110 -5.88 6.16 6.84
C LEU A 110 -6.02 4.89 6.02
N VAL A 111 -4.89 4.27 5.68
CA VAL A 111 -4.91 2.99 4.97
C VAL A 111 -5.64 1.95 5.79
N TRP A 112 -5.33 1.89 7.09
CA TRP A 112 -5.97 0.95 7.98
C TRP A 112 -7.48 1.19 8.06
N GLU A 113 -7.87 2.46 8.18
CA GLU A 113 -9.29 2.81 8.26
C GLU A 113 -10.04 2.45 6.99
N ILE A 114 -9.45 2.74 5.83
CA ILE A 114 -10.09 2.43 4.57
C ILE A 114 -10.24 0.92 4.38
N ALA A 115 -9.19 0.16 4.73
CA ALA A 115 -9.26 -1.29 4.63
C ALA A 115 -10.39 -1.82 5.51
N ASN A 116 -10.50 -1.32 6.75
CA ASN A 116 -11.55 -1.76 7.65
C ASN A 116 -12.94 -1.39 7.17
N LEU A 117 -13.09 -0.19 6.61
CA LEU A 117 -14.37 0.22 6.05
C LEU A 117 -14.85 -0.72 4.96
N HIS A 118 -13.92 -1.33 4.25
CA HIS A 118 -14.25 -2.23 3.17
C HIS A 118 -14.29 -3.69 3.60
N GLY A 119 -14.23 -3.94 4.90
CA GLY A 119 -14.29 -5.31 5.41
C GLY A 119 -13.01 -6.09 5.21
N GLY A 120 -11.91 -5.39 5.01
CA GLY A 120 -10.63 -6.03 4.80
C GLY A 120 -9.65 -5.75 5.93
N SER A 121 -8.38 -5.94 5.64
CA SER A 121 -7.33 -5.71 6.64
C SER A 121 -6.03 -5.32 5.94
N VAL A 122 -5.12 -4.76 6.73
CA VAL A 122 -3.80 -4.37 6.23
C VAL A 122 -2.77 -4.76 7.29
N TRP A 123 -1.62 -5.24 6.83
CA TRP A 123 -0.56 -5.66 7.76
C TRP A 123 0.79 -5.62 7.06
N VAL A 124 1.86 -5.62 7.87
CA VAL A 124 3.21 -5.76 7.34
C VAL A 124 3.46 -7.25 7.15
N GLU A 125 3.59 -7.67 5.90
CA GLU A 125 3.78 -9.07 5.59
C GLU A 125 5.23 -9.49 5.79
N GLU A 126 6.14 -8.60 5.42
CA GLU A 126 7.57 -8.88 5.50
C GLU A 126 8.32 -7.57 5.59
N SER A 127 9.36 -7.54 6.42
CA SER A 127 10.20 -6.36 6.51
C SER A 127 11.59 -6.75 6.97
N SER A 128 12.58 -6.17 6.33
CA SER A 128 13.98 -6.42 6.66
C SER A 128 14.78 -5.22 6.18
N ASP A 129 16.10 -5.31 6.33
CA ASP A 129 16.97 -4.26 5.80
C ASP A 129 16.98 -4.21 4.28
N LYS A 130 16.31 -5.15 3.64
CA LYS A 130 16.20 -5.17 2.17
C LYS A 130 14.91 -4.57 1.67
N GLY A 131 13.98 -4.26 2.56
CA GLY A 131 12.74 -3.63 2.18
C GLY A 131 11.56 -4.13 2.97
N THR A 132 10.38 -3.65 2.59
CA THR A 132 9.15 -3.96 3.29
C THR A 132 8.05 -4.31 2.29
N THR A 133 7.23 -5.28 2.64
CA THR A 133 6.01 -5.58 1.91
C THR A 133 4.83 -5.39 2.83
N ILE A 134 3.90 -4.53 2.43
CA ILE A 134 2.66 -4.33 3.15
C ILE A 134 1.55 -4.95 2.31
N ALA A 135 0.73 -5.78 2.95
CA ALA A 135 -0.34 -6.48 2.28
C ALA A 135 -1.69 -5.92 2.71
N VAL A 136 -2.59 -5.81 1.75
CA VAL A 136 -3.97 -5.41 1.99
C VAL A 136 -4.87 -6.50 1.43
N GLU A 137 -5.85 -6.91 2.22
CA GLU A 137 -6.82 -7.88 1.77
C GLU A 137 -8.18 -7.20 1.73
N LEU A 138 -8.85 -7.30 0.60
CA LEU A 138 -10.16 -6.66 0.40
C LEU A 138 -11.11 -7.65 -0.25
N PRO A 139 -12.42 -7.43 -0.12
CA PRO A 139 -13.39 -8.29 -0.81
C PRO A 139 -13.21 -8.21 -2.32
N ALA A 140 -13.37 -9.31 -2.99
CA ALA A 140 -13.26 -9.35 -4.44
C ALA A 140 -14.39 -8.57 -5.08
N GLY A 141 -14.13 -8.04 -6.25
CA GLY A 141 -15.11 -7.23 -6.96
C GLY A 141 -16.18 -8.07 -7.60
N ALA A 142 -17.33 -7.46 -7.74
CA ALA A 142 -18.51 -8.12 -8.25
C ALA A 142 -18.44 -8.41 -9.73
N GLU A 143 -17.60 -7.76 -10.46
CA GLU A 143 -17.60 -8.00 -11.88
C GLU A 143 -17.11 -9.38 -12.23
N ASN A 144 -16.44 -10.03 -11.29
CA ASN A 144 -16.08 -11.42 -11.50
C ASN A 144 -17.29 -12.30 -11.55
N ASP A 145 -18.33 -11.84 -10.95
CA ASP A 145 -19.52 -12.63 -10.83
C ASP A 145 -20.36 -12.56 -12.02
N SER A 146 -19.99 -11.84 -12.97
CA SER A 146 -20.82 -11.57 -14.09
C SER A 146 -22.08 -10.84 -13.64
N PRO A 147 -22.66 -10.09 -14.52
CA PRO A 147 -23.82 -9.28 -14.18
C PRO A 147 -24.99 -10.07 -13.64
N GLY A 148 -25.13 -11.28 -14.07
CA GLY A 148 -26.26 -12.03 -13.63
C GLY A 148 -26.11 -12.51 -12.21
N ALA A 149 -24.90 -12.76 -11.83
CA ALA A 149 -24.68 -13.34 -10.54
C ALA A 149 -24.87 -12.38 -9.41
N ASP A 150 -24.62 -11.14 -9.66
CA ASP A 150 -24.72 -10.18 -8.60
C ASP A 150 -26.14 -9.80 -8.30
N THR A 151 -27.01 -10.25 -9.08
CA THR A 151 -28.40 -9.94 -8.85
C THR A 151 -28.89 -10.80 -7.74
N PRO A 152 -29.33 -10.25 -6.71
CA PRO A 152 -29.80 -11.06 -5.60
C PRO A 152 -31.04 -11.83 -5.95
#